data_aecfc2987106d5be7c66f1947ec78d2b
#
_entry.id   aecfc2987106d5be7c66f1947ec78d2b
#
_cell.length_a   1.000
_cell.length_b   1.000
_cell.length_c   1.000
_cell.angle_alpha   90.00
_cell.angle_beta   90.00
_cell.angle_gamma   90.00
#
_symmetry.space_group_name_H-M   'P 1'
#
loop_
_entity.id
_entity.type
_entity.pdbx_description
1 polymer ?
#
loop_
_entity_poly.entity_id
_entity_poly.type
_entity_poly.pdbx_seq_one_letter_code
_entity_poly.pdbx_strand_id
1 'polypeptide(L)'
;MGNYPVVHVAYEDAESYANWAGKHLPTEAQWEYAARGGGFNTIFTWGNQYSPQQANTWQGKFPFFNQQQDGFGGISPVGSFPPNGFGLFDMTGNVWEWTADWFRIDRRGMEYSFNPLGTSRVESYDPKKPWEEAMHVIKGGSYLCAKNYCSRYRPGAREFQASDTGTSHIGFRLVSEPKPALGDDLIHVLNRGIGGSDD
;
A
#
# COMPACT_ATOMS: atom_id res chain seq x y z
N MET A 1 19.62 12.79 -3.72
CA MET A 1 18.53 11.88 -4.08
C MET A 1 17.93 11.10 -2.90
N GLY A 2 18.40 11.28 -1.68
CA GLY A 2 17.98 10.49 -0.51
C GLY A 2 16.55 10.66 0.00
N ASN A 3 15.77 11.60 -0.54
CA ASN A 3 14.43 11.91 -0.04
C ASN A 3 13.31 11.60 -1.04
N TYR A 4 13.61 10.91 -2.14
CA TYR A 4 12.58 10.49 -3.11
C TYR A 4 12.18 9.05 -2.88
N PRO A 5 10.93 8.66 -3.24
CA PRO A 5 10.55 7.25 -3.20
C PRO A 5 11.45 6.43 -4.13
N VAL A 6 11.76 5.20 -3.72
CA VAL A 6 12.37 4.23 -4.63
C VAL A 6 11.36 3.87 -5.70
N VAL A 7 11.81 3.80 -6.94
CA VAL A 7 11.01 3.42 -8.11
C VAL A 7 11.80 2.46 -9.00
N HIS A 8 11.19 1.95 -10.06
CA HIS A 8 11.75 0.91 -10.92
C HIS A 8 12.08 -0.38 -10.17
N VAL A 9 11.29 -0.71 -9.18
CA VAL A 9 11.40 -1.94 -8.38
C VAL A 9 10.23 -2.87 -8.71
N ALA A 10 10.55 -4.12 -9.01
CA ALA A 10 9.57 -5.20 -9.14
C ALA A 10 9.05 -5.62 -7.75
N TYR A 11 7.97 -6.40 -7.72
CA TYR A 11 7.45 -6.94 -6.45
C TYR A 11 8.51 -7.77 -5.72
N GLU A 12 9.22 -8.62 -6.44
CA GLU A 12 10.26 -9.50 -5.87
C GLU A 12 11.42 -8.70 -5.24
N ASP A 13 11.79 -7.54 -5.83
CA ASP A 13 12.80 -6.65 -5.24
C ASP A 13 12.30 -6.05 -3.92
N ALA A 14 11.04 -5.58 -3.91
CA ALA A 14 10.43 -5.00 -2.74
C ALA A 14 10.27 -6.01 -1.60
N GLU A 15 9.84 -7.24 -1.91
CA GLU A 15 9.73 -8.36 -0.96
C GLU A 15 11.09 -8.77 -0.41
N SER A 16 12.10 -8.89 -1.27
CA SER A 16 13.48 -9.22 -0.87
C SER A 16 14.05 -8.17 0.08
N TYR A 17 13.82 -6.88 -0.22
CA TYR A 17 14.23 -5.79 0.68
C TYR A 17 13.47 -5.82 2.00
N ALA A 18 12.15 -6.10 1.98
CA ALA A 18 11.34 -6.22 3.18
C ALA A 18 11.89 -7.31 4.11
N ASN A 19 12.16 -8.50 3.56
CA ASN A 19 12.74 -9.63 4.28
C ASN A 19 14.12 -9.30 4.86
N TRP A 20 14.99 -8.66 4.08
CA TRP A 20 16.30 -8.20 4.58
C TRP A 20 16.17 -7.22 5.73
N ALA A 21 15.19 -6.32 5.70
CA ALA A 21 14.92 -5.35 6.74
C ALA A 21 14.21 -5.93 7.98
N GLY A 22 13.89 -7.23 8.01
CA GLY A 22 13.09 -7.86 9.08
C GLY A 22 11.67 -7.31 9.14
N LYS A 23 11.10 -6.96 7.99
CA LYS A 23 9.75 -6.39 7.82
C LYS A 23 9.03 -7.13 6.69
N HIS A 24 7.83 -6.65 6.35
CA HIS A 24 7.06 -7.19 5.22
C HIS A 24 6.31 -6.07 4.48
N LEU A 25 5.85 -6.37 3.27
CA LEU A 25 4.92 -5.50 2.55
C LEU A 25 3.56 -5.52 3.25
N PRO A 26 2.84 -4.39 3.30
CA PRO A 26 1.49 -4.37 3.86
C PRO A 26 0.55 -5.25 3.02
N THR A 27 -0.42 -5.89 3.65
CA THR A 27 -1.57 -6.39 2.92
C THR A 27 -2.39 -5.21 2.35
N GLU A 28 -3.21 -5.46 1.33
CA GLU A 28 -4.12 -4.43 0.80
C GLU A 28 -5.00 -3.84 1.90
N ALA A 29 -5.49 -4.68 2.81
CA ALA A 29 -6.33 -4.26 3.92
C ALA A 29 -5.57 -3.38 4.93
N GLN A 30 -4.34 -3.75 5.29
CA GLN A 30 -3.46 -2.95 6.16
C GLN A 30 -3.15 -1.60 5.51
N TRP A 31 -2.81 -1.61 4.22
CA TRP A 31 -2.51 -0.41 3.48
C TRP A 31 -3.72 0.54 3.44
N GLU A 32 -4.92 0.02 3.12
CA GLU A 32 -6.14 0.83 3.05
C GLU A 32 -6.52 1.39 4.42
N TYR A 33 -6.45 0.58 5.47
CA TYR A 33 -6.69 1.03 6.85
C TYR A 33 -5.73 2.18 7.23
N ALA A 34 -4.45 2.00 6.95
CA ALA A 34 -3.42 3.02 7.18
C ALA A 34 -3.70 4.31 6.39
N ALA A 35 -4.09 4.18 5.11
CA ALA A 35 -4.40 5.31 4.25
C ALA A 35 -5.63 6.11 4.73
N ARG A 36 -6.63 5.45 5.29
CA ARG A 36 -7.82 6.13 5.84
C ARG A 36 -7.51 7.01 7.05
N GLY A 37 -6.42 6.76 7.78
CA GLY A 37 -5.96 7.63 8.85
C GLY A 37 -7.01 7.87 9.96
N GLY A 38 -7.88 6.89 10.24
CA GLY A 38 -9.01 7.01 11.16
C GLY A 38 -10.25 7.68 10.57
N GLY A 39 -10.22 8.14 9.31
CA GLY A 39 -11.37 8.72 8.62
C GLY A 39 -12.40 7.66 8.21
N PHE A 40 -13.66 7.88 8.59
CA PHE A 40 -14.79 7.03 8.17
C PHE A 40 -15.48 7.65 6.95
N ASN A 41 -15.72 6.84 5.90
CA ASN A 41 -16.45 7.24 4.69
C ASN A 41 -15.89 8.49 3.97
N THR A 42 -14.59 8.71 4.07
CA THR A 42 -13.94 9.79 3.29
C THR A 42 -13.54 9.30 1.90
N ILE A 43 -13.63 10.20 0.92
CA ILE A 43 -13.23 9.95 -0.47
C ILE A 43 -11.70 9.91 -0.58
N PHE A 44 -11.02 10.83 0.11
CA PHE A 44 -9.57 10.97 0.13
C PHE A 44 -9.03 10.76 1.54
N THR A 45 -7.74 10.65 1.68
CA THR A 45 -7.05 10.51 2.98
C THR A 45 -7.21 11.73 3.89
N TRP A 46 -7.60 12.88 3.34
CA TRP A 46 -7.81 14.16 4.03
C TRP A 46 -9.27 14.61 4.10
N GLY A 47 -10.23 13.87 3.56
CA GLY A 47 -11.65 14.24 3.58
C GLY A 47 -12.36 14.04 2.24
N ASN A 48 -13.38 14.85 1.95
CA ASN A 48 -14.26 14.61 0.79
C ASN A 48 -14.04 15.59 -0.38
N GLN A 49 -13.27 16.65 -0.19
CA GLN A 49 -12.99 17.62 -1.25
C GLN A 49 -11.59 17.40 -1.81
N TYR A 50 -11.50 17.35 -3.14
CA TYR A 50 -10.20 17.29 -3.80
C TYR A 50 -9.42 18.58 -3.59
N SER A 51 -8.14 18.46 -3.29
CA SER A 51 -7.19 19.58 -3.20
C SER A 51 -5.82 19.13 -3.73
N PRO A 52 -5.25 19.86 -4.71
CA PRO A 52 -3.92 19.57 -5.22
C PRO A 52 -2.80 19.81 -4.19
N GLN A 53 -3.07 20.57 -3.12
CA GLN A 53 -2.12 20.82 -2.03
C GLN A 53 -2.02 19.65 -1.04
N GLN A 54 -2.77 18.58 -1.24
CA GLN A 54 -2.83 17.44 -0.33
C GLN A 54 -2.08 16.19 -0.85
N ALA A 55 -1.76 16.16 -2.15
CA ALA A 55 -1.11 14.99 -2.76
C ALA A 55 -0.51 15.31 -4.12
N ASN A 56 0.57 14.63 -4.48
CA ASN A 56 1.15 14.68 -5.81
C ASN A 56 0.34 13.83 -6.79
N THR A 57 -0.44 14.48 -7.63
CA THR A 57 -1.30 13.85 -8.64
C THR A 57 -1.29 14.69 -9.93
N TRP A 58 -1.83 14.16 -11.01
CA TRP A 58 -1.94 14.91 -12.26
C TRP A 58 -3.10 15.91 -12.22
N GLN A 59 -2.82 17.20 -12.43
CA GLN A 59 -3.84 18.24 -12.51
C GLN A 59 -3.95 18.74 -13.95
N GLY A 60 -5.03 18.37 -14.62
CA GLY A 60 -5.30 18.79 -15.99
C GLY A 60 -5.66 17.63 -16.91
N LYS A 61 -5.46 17.81 -18.20
CA LYS A 61 -5.86 16.83 -19.22
C LYS A 61 -4.74 15.82 -19.46
N PHE A 62 -4.83 14.65 -18.84
CA PHE A 62 -3.88 13.55 -19.04
C PHE A 62 -3.98 13.00 -20.47
N PRO A 63 -2.85 12.66 -21.14
CA PRO A 63 -1.45 12.90 -20.76
C PRO A 63 -0.87 14.22 -21.33
N PHE A 64 -1.69 15.09 -21.85
CA PHE A 64 -1.27 16.21 -22.69
C PHE A 64 -0.82 17.46 -21.91
N PHE A 65 -1.44 17.72 -20.77
CA PHE A 65 -1.16 18.94 -20.05
C PHE A 65 -1.35 18.74 -18.54
N ASN A 66 -0.26 18.91 -17.78
CA ASN A 66 -0.26 18.94 -16.33
C ASN A 66 -0.09 20.40 -15.87
N GLN A 67 -1.05 20.90 -15.10
CA GLN A 67 -1.04 22.26 -14.54
C GLN A 67 -0.06 22.41 -13.37
N GLN A 68 0.43 21.30 -12.80
CA GLN A 68 1.38 21.27 -11.68
C GLN A 68 0.94 22.14 -10.48
N GLN A 69 -0.36 22.16 -10.17
CA GLN A 69 -0.90 22.93 -9.06
C GLN A 69 -0.42 22.42 -7.69
N ASP A 70 0.05 21.18 -7.64
CA ASP A 70 0.71 20.56 -6.49
C ASP A 70 2.20 20.94 -6.37
N GLY A 71 2.76 21.63 -7.37
CA GLY A 71 4.15 22.05 -7.43
C GLY A 71 5.09 21.06 -8.12
N PHE A 72 4.59 19.91 -8.63
CA PHE A 72 5.45 18.87 -9.18
C PHE A 72 5.00 18.40 -10.57
N GLY A 73 5.98 18.19 -11.46
CA GLY A 73 5.75 17.62 -12.79
C GLY A 73 6.02 16.12 -12.88
N GLY A 74 6.54 15.52 -11.81
CA GLY A 74 6.92 14.11 -11.69
C GLY A 74 6.84 13.65 -10.24
N ILE A 75 7.67 12.69 -9.83
CA ILE A 75 7.76 12.27 -8.42
C ILE A 75 8.19 13.44 -7.53
N SER A 76 7.63 13.54 -6.34
CA SER A 76 8.01 14.52 -5.31
C SER A 76 8.89 13.88 -4.23
N PRO A 77 9.70 14.66 -3.49
CA PRO A 77 10.31 14.16 -2.26
C PRO A 77 9.26 13.62 -1.30
N VAL A 78 9.58 12.55 -0.58
CA VAL A 78 8.66 11.98 0.42
C VAL A 78 8.34 13.00 1.51
N GLY A 79 7.09 13.03 1.96
CA GLY A 79 6.64 13.98 2.98
C GLY A 79 6.45 15.42 2.48
N SER A 80 6.36 15.64 1.17
CA SER A 80 6.10 16.98 0.60
C SER A 80 4.68 17.49 0.87
N PHE A 81 3.78 16.61 1.25
CA PHE A 81 2.36 16.90 1.52
C PHE A 81 2.00 16.59 2.98
N PRO A 82 0.89 17.16 3.50
CA PRO A 82 0.46 16.88 4.86
C PRO A 82 0.23 15.39 5.12
N PRO A 83 0.56 14.88 6.33
CA PRO A 83 0.25 13.52 6.70
C PRO A 83 -1.26 13.32 6.92
N ASN A 84 -1.72 12.07 6.85
CA ASN A 84 -3.07 11.70 7.25
C ASN A 84 -3.24 11.68 8.79
N GLY A 85 -4.44 11.32 9.27
CA GLY A 85 -4.76 11.30 10.69
C GLY A 85 -3.94 10.31 11.54
N PHE A 86 -3.22 9.36 10.92
CA PHE A 86 -2.26 8.47 11.59
C PHE A 86 -0.80 8.96 11.48
N GLY A 87 -0.57 10.16 10.94
CA GLY A 87 0.76 10.70 10.74
C GLY A 87 1.52 10.11 9.56
N LEU A 88 0.84 9.41 8.63
CA LEU A 88 1.45 8.78 7.48
C LEU A 88 1.41 9.70 6.27
N PHE A 89 2.58 9.86 5.63
CA PHE A 89 2.75 10.68 4.43
C PHE A 89 2.54 9.88 3.15
N ASP A 90 2.19 10.59 2.07
CA ASP A 90 2.13 10.10 0.70
C ASP A 90 1.22 8.86 0.52
N MET A 91 0.18 8.74 1.35
CA MET A 91 -0.84 7.68 1.20
C MET A 91 -1.79 7.94 0.02
N THR A 92 -1.55 8.99 -0.75
CA THR A 92 -2.28 9.37 -1.96
C THR A 92 -1.31 9.98 -2.95
N GLY A 93 -1.25 9.45 -4.17
CA GLY A 93 -0.40 9.97 -5.24
C GLY A 93 1.09 9.65 -5.06
N ASN A 94 1.94 10.46 -5.63
CA ASN A 94 3.37 10.30 -5.76
C ASN A 94 3.76 9.03 -6.53
N VAL A 95 3.82 7.88 -5.90
CA VAL A 95 4.04 6.58 -6.56
C VAL A 95 3.03 5.55 -6.08
N TRP A 96 2.65 4.63 -6.95
CA TRP A 96 1.97 3.41 -6.56
C TRP A 96 2.81 2.61 -5.59
N GLU A 97 2.17 1.83 -4.73
CA GLU A 97 2.88 1.03 -3.74
C GLU A 97 2.45 -0.43 -3.81
N TRP A 98 3.45 -1.32 -3.86
CA TRP A 98 3.24 -2.76 -3.79
C TRP A 98 2.58 -3.16 -2.47
N THR A 99 1.63 -4.10 -2.56
CA THR A 99 1.07 -4.82 -1.41
C THR A 99 1.34 -6.31 -1.54
N ALA A 100 1.24 -7.04 -0.44
CA ALA A 100 1.48 -8.48 -0.41
C ALA A 100 0.40 -9.29 -1.14
N ASP A 101 -0.74 -8.68 -1.45
CA ASP A 101 -1.90 -9.39 -1.97
C ASP A 101 -1.84 -9.64 -3.48
N TRP A 102 -2.23 -10.84 -3.87
CA TRP A 102 -2.53 -11.14 -5.26
C TRP A 102 -3.82 -10.45 -5.69
N PHE A 103 -3.86 -9.96 -6.92
CA PHE A 103 -5.02 -9.27 -7.46
C PHE A 103 -6.09 -10.24 -7.94
N ARG A 104 -7.34 -9.99 -7.57
CA ARG A 104 -8.52 -10.66 -8.11
C ARG A 104 -9.57 -9.60 -8.45
N ILE A 105 -10.13 -9.71 -9.67
CA ILE A 105 -11.17 -8.78 -10.15
C ILE A 105 -12.43 -8.90 -9.30
N ASP A 106 -12.88 -10.13 -9.07
CA ASP A 106 -14.11 -10.42 -8.34
C ASP A 106 -13.82 -10.74 -6.88
N ARG A 107 -14.32 -9.91 -6.01
CA ARG A 107 -14.21 -10.09 -4.53
C ARG A 107 -15.46 -10.74 -3.92
N ARG A 108 -16.47 -11.10 -4.72
CA ARG A 108 -17.66 -11.80 -4.21
C ARG A 108 -17.26 -13.14 -3.62
N GLY A 109 -17.80 -13.44 -2.44
CA GLY A 109 -17.47 -14.67 -1.71
C GLY A 109 -16.20 -14.58 -0.85
N MET A 110 -15.51 -13.44 -0.81
CA MET A 110 -14.48 -13.22 0.21
C MET A 110 -15.16 -12.95 1.54
N GLU A 111 -14.84 -13.78 2.53
CA GLU A 111 -15.38 -13.60 3.88
C GLU A 111 -14.84 -12.32 4.53
N TYR A 112 -15.71 -11.64 5.29
CA TYR A 112 -15.27 -10.56 6.17
C TYR A 112 -14.50 -11.18 7.34
N SER A 113 -13.22 -10.87 7.41
CA SER A 113 -12.36 -11.33 8.50
C SER A 113 -11.56 -10.17 9.07
N PHE A 114 -11.06 -10.34 10.27
CA PHE A 114 -10.09 -9.40 10.85
C PHE A 114 -8.75 -9.56 10.14
N ASN A 115 -8.17 -8.45 9.68
CA ASN A 115 -6.90 -8.41 8.94
C ASN A 115 -6.87 -9.44 7.79
N PRO A 116 -7.79 -9.33 6.81
CA PRO A 116 -7.92 -10.34 5.78
C PRO A 116 -6.64 -10.42 4.95
N LEU A 117 -6.22 -11.64 4.68
CA LEU A 117 -5.27 -11.92 3.62
C LEU A 117 -6.02 -11.87 2.27
N GLY A 118 -5.36 -11.37 1.25
CA GLY A 118 -5.90 -11.35 -0.10
C GLY A 118 -6.10 -12.73 -0.69
N THR A 119 -6.40 -12.77 -1.97
CA THR A 119 -6.56 -14.02 -2.71
C THR A 119 -5.22 -14.75 -2.87
N SER A 120 -5.26 -16.05 -3.13
CA SER A 120 -4.07 -16.83 -3.49
C SER A 120 -3.61 -16.53 -4.94
N ARG A 121 -2.36 -16.87 -5.26
CA ARG A 121 -1.82 -16.76 -6.62
C ARG A 121 -2.69 -17.50 -7.64
N VAL A 122 -3.17 -18.69 -7.29
CA VAL A 122 -3.99 -19.51 -8.19
C VAL A 122 -5.33 -18.87 -8.47
N GLU A 123 -5.92 -18.18 -7.49
CA GLU A 123 -7.21 -17.48 -7.66
C GLU A 123 -7.04 -16.10 -8.31
N SER A 124 -5.82 -15.57 -8.38
CA SER A 124 -5.49 -14.35 -9.12
C SER A 124 -5.47 -14.58 -10.64
N TYR A 125 -5.40 -15.83 -11.05
CA TYR A 125 -5.40 -16.22 -12.45
C TYR A 125 -6.78 -16.07 -13.08
N ASP A 126 -6.89 -15.37 -14.21
CA ASP A 126 -8.12 -15.30 -15.00
C ASP A 126 -8.19 -16.49 -15.99
N PRO A 127 -9.08 -17.47 -15.78
CA PRO A 127 -9.19 -18.63 -16.68
C PRO A 127 -9.61 -18.26 -18.11
N LYS A 128 -10.15 -17.05 -18.33
CA LYS A 128 -10.48 -16.53 -19.67
C LYS A 128 -9.27 -15.96 -20.40
N LYS A 129 -8.18 -15.74 -19.67
CA LYS A 129 -6.95 -15.17 -20.18
C LYS A 129 -5.73 -15.97 -19.66
N PRO A 130 -5.63 -17.24 -20.08
CA PRO A 130 -4.63 -18.16 -19.56
C PRO A 130 -3.17 -17.77 -19.87
N TRP A 131 -2.99 -16.76 -20.68
CA TRP A 131 -1.68 -16.17 -21.02
C TRP A 131 -1.31 -14.98 -20.13
N GLU A 132 -2.22 -14.44 -19.31
CA GLU A 132 -1.91 -13.39 -18.34
C GLU A 132 -1.35 -14.02 -17.08
N GLU A 133 -0.25 -13.45 -16.59
CA GLU A 133 0.34 -13.87 -15.32
C GLU A 133 -0.50 -13.38 -14.13
N ALA A 134 -0.37 -14.08 -13.01
CA ALA A 134 -0.92 -13.62 -11.75
C ALA A 134 -0.26 -12.28 -11.36
N MET A 135 -1.05 -11.33 -10.88
CA MET A 135 -0.63 -9.96 -10.62
C MET A 135 -0.81 -9.60 -9.15
N HIS A 136 0.05 -8.75 -8.64
CA HIS A 136 -0.09 -8.19 -7.30
C HIS A 136 -0.91 -6.90 -7.30
N VAL A 137 -1.56 -6.64 -6.16
CA VAL A 137 -2.28 -5.39 -5.92
C VAL A 137 -1.28 -4.26 -5.67
N ILE A 138 -1.52 -3.12 -6.33
CA ILE A 138 -0.86 -1.85 -6.02
C ILE A 138 -1.89 -0.82 -5.56
N LYS A 139 -1.49 0.06 -4.65
CA LYS A 139 -2.35 1.03 -3.97
C LYS A 139 -1.80 2.46 -4.07
N GLY A 140 -2.65 3.43 -3.76
CA GLY A 140 -2.29 4.84 -3.56
C GLY A 140 -2.37 5.74 -4.79
N GLY A 141 -2.28 5.20 -5.99
CA GLY A 141 -2.14 6.01 -7.19
C GLY A 141 -0.74 6.60 -7.34
N SER A 142 -0.55 7.41 -8.37
CA SER A 142 0.74 8.07 -8.61
C SER A 142 0.55 9.49 -9.13
N TYR A 143 1.65 10.22 -9.30
CA TYR A 143 1.68 11.53 -9.95
C TYR A 143 1.09 11.56 -11.37
N LEU A 144 0.91 10.39 -12.00
CA LEU A 144 0.25 10.24 -13.30
C LEU A 144 -1.28 10.07 -13.20
N CYS A 145 -1.84 9.94 -12.00
CA CYS A 145 -3.26 9.75 -11.81
C CYS A 145 -4.03 11.07 -11.88
N ALA A 146 -4.81 11.24 -12.93
CA ALA A 146 -5.66 12.41 -13.17
C ALA A 146 -7.12 12.12 -12.84
N LYS A 147 -7.84 13.14 -12.35
CA LYS A 147 -9.29 13.04 -12.05
C LYS A 147 -10.12 12.56 -13.24
N ASN A 148 -9.75 12.95 -14.46
CA ASN A 148 -10.46 12.63 -15.71
C ASN A 148 -10.00 11.34 -16.38
N TYR A 149 -8.98 10.65 -15.82
CA TYR A 149 -8.44 9.43 -16.40
C TYR A 149 -8.35 8.30 -15.38
N CYS A 150 -7.73 8.56 -14.23
CA CYS A 150 -7.48 7.57 -13.21
C CYS A 150 -7.69 8.19 -11.82
N SER A 151 -8.86 8.02 -11.22
CA SER A 151 -9.11 8.49 -9.83
C SER A 151 -8.70 7.44 -8.79
N ARG A 152 -7.70 6.61 -9.08
CA ARG A 152 -7.31 5.45 -8.25
C ARG A 152 -6.39 5.81 -7.09
N TYR A 153 -6.14 7.09 -6.88
CA TYR A 153 -5.45 7.63 -5.70
C TYR A 153 -6.35 7.72 -4.43
N ARG A 154 -7.59 7.22 -4.49
CA ARG A 154 -8.49 7.11 -3.32
C ARG A 154 -8.13 5.87 -2.50
N PRO A 155 -8.25 5.90 -1.15
CA PRO A 155 -7.86 4.76 -0.30
C PRO A 155 -8.45 3.42 -0.71
N GLY A 156 -9.75 3.39 -1.04
CA GLY A 156 -10.44 2.16 -1.46
C GLY A 156 -10.16 1.71 -2.90
N ALA A 157 -9.47 2.53 -3.70
CA ALA A 157 -9.12 2.17 -5.06
C ALA A 157 -7.93 1.20 -5.08
N ARG A 158 -7.90 0.35 -6.10
CA ARG A 158 -6.85 -0.64 -6.32
C ARG A 158 -6.53 -0.74 -7.80
N GLU A 159 -5.33 -1.16 -8.10
CA GLU A 159 -4.85 -1.50 -9.43
C GLU A 159 -4.02 -2.77 -9.32
N PHE A 160 -3.55 -3.27 -10.42
CA PHE A 160 -2.72 -4.46 -10.49
C PHE A 160 -1.49 -4.24 -11.36
N GLN A 161 -0.45 -5.02 -11.07
CA GLN A 161 0.78 -5.01 -11.84
C GLN A 161 1.41 -6.41 -11.83
N ALA A 162 2.04 -6.80 -12.94
CA ALA A 162 2.83 -8.01 -13.02
C ALA A 162 4.01 -7.96 -12.04
N SER A 163 4.30 -9.08 -11.38
CA SER A 163 5.26 -9.14 -10.26
C SER A 163 6.69 -8.81 -10.67
N ASP A 164 7.06 -9.06 -11.93
CA ASP A 164 8.40 -8.84 -12.50
C ASP A 164 8.61 -7.43 -13.10
N THR A 165 7.58 -6.58 -13.04
CA THR A 165 7.59 -5.30 -13.76
C THR A 165 7.77 -4.12 -12.81
N GLY A 166 8.95 -3.49 -12.85
CA GLY A 166 9.23 -2.21 -12.21
C GLY A 166 8.97 -1.04 -13.16
N THR A 167 8.30 0.02 -12.69
CA THR A 167 8.03 1.23 -13.47
C THR A 167 8.49 2.49 -12.74
N SER A 168 8.54 3.63 -13.48
CA SER A 168 8.96 4.93 -12.93
C SER A 168 8.03 5.53 -11.88
N HIS A 169 6.92 4.88 -11.58
CA HIS A 169 5.88 5.37 -10.69
C HIS A 169 5.32 4.29 -9.76
N ILE A 170 6.08 3.21 -9.56
CA ILE A 170 5.78 2.15 -8.58
C ILE A 170 6.96 2.01 -7.62
N GLY A 171 6.67 2.07 -6.34
CA GLY A 171 7.57 1.84 -5.22
C GLY A 171 6.90 0.97 -4.16
N PHE A 172 7.29 1.11 -2.90
CA PHE A 172 6.69 0.35 -1.80
C PHE A 172 6.92 1.04 -0.45
N ARG A 173 6.15 0.62 0.53
CA ARG A 173 6.40 0.88 1.96
C ARG A 173 6.38 -0.43 2.73
N LEU A 174 6.90 -0.41 3.96
CA LEU A 174 7.01 -1.58 4.81
C LEU A 174 6.15 -1.43 6.05
N VAL A 175 5.72 -2.57 6.57
CA VAL A 175 5.14 -2.71 7.90
C VAL A 175 6.03 -3.61 8.75
N SER A 176 6.04 -3.37 10.07
CA SER A 176 6.72 -4.19 11.05
C SER A 176 5.68 -4.77 12.00
N GLU A 177 5.95 -5.99 12.50
CA GLU A 177 5.18 -6.51 13.60
C GLU A 177 5.26 -5.57 14.81
N PRO A 178 4.17 -5.39 15.55
CA PRO A 178 4.22 -4.67 16.81
C PRO A 178 5.26 -5.34 17.71
N LYS A 179 6.16 -4.55 18.32
CA LYS A 179 7.03 -5.09 19.36
C LYS A 179 6.13 -5.63 20.47
N PRO A 180 6.38 -6.86 20.96
CA PRO A 180 5.66 -7.36 22.12
C PRO A 180 5.76 -6.32 23.26
N ALA A 181 4.64 -6.05 23.90
CA ALA A 181 4.65 -5.15 25.04
C ALA A 181 5.61 -5.73 26.11
N LEU A 182 6.40 -4.86 26.75
CA LEU A 182 7.43 -5.21 27.75
C LEU A 182 6.91 -6.09 28.91
N GLY A 183 5.66 -6.57 28.89
CA GLY A 183 5.05 -7.47 29.88
C GLY A 183 4.86 -8.90 29.39
N ASP A 184 4.93 -9.17 28.09
CA ASP A 184 4.61 -10.51 27.57
C ASP A 184 5.75 -11.52 27.82
N ASP A 185 6.99 -11.06 27.93
CA ASP A 185 8.13 -11.89 28.27
C ASP A 185 8.08 -12.41 29.74
N LEU A 186 7.44 -11.67 30.64
CA LEU A 186 7.27 -12.08 32.04
C LEU A 186 6.24 -13.20 32.20
N ILE A 187 5.23 -13.25 31.35
CA ILE A 187 4.19 -14.30 31.41
C ILE A 187 4.77 -15.64 30.91
N HIS A 188 5.64 -15.62 29.92
CA HIS A 188 6.32 -16.84 29.44
C HIS A 188 7.35 -17.40 30.43
N VAL A 189 8.01 -16.56 31.21
CA VAL A 189 8.96 -16.98 32.25
C VAL A 189 8.22 -17.56 33.45
N LEU A 190 7.09 -16.98 33.84
CA LEU A 190 6.30 -17.48 34.99
C LEU A 190 5.62 -18.82 34.71
N ASN A 191 5.20 -19.07 33.47
CA ASN A 191 4.60 -20.34 33.07
C ASN A 191 5.61 -21.50 32.90
N ARG A 192 6.92 -21.24 32.82
CA ARG A 192 7.97 -22.27 32.83
C ARG A 192 8.46 -22.63 34.23
N GLY A 193 8.10 -21.85 35.25
CA GLY A 193 8.56 -22.04 36.63
C GLY A 193 7.66 -22.89 37.52
N ILE A 194 6.47 -23.35 37.03
CA ILE A 194 5.50 -24.12 37.84
C ILE A 194 5.34 -25.55 37.32
N GLY A 195 6.34 -26.10 36.67
CA GLY A 195 6.34 -27.47 36.18
C GLY A 195 7.57 -28.23 36.65
N GLY A 196 7.67 -28.48 37.95
CA GLY A 196 8.75 -29.26 38.47
C GLY A 196 8.63 -29.53 39.96
N SER A 197 7.96 -30.61 40.29
CA SER A 197 8.26 -31.61 41.34
C SER A 197 6.97 -32.27 41.79
N ASP A 198 6.71 -33.45 41.33
CA ASP A 198 6.10 -34.49 42.15
C ASP A 198 6.87 -35.79 41.87
N ASP A 199 7.42 -36.27 42.97
CA ASP A 199 8.03 -37.63 43.14
C ASP A 199 7.02 -38.76 42.95
#